data_925561bfab8aa6eb3c13bbaa6cf491fa
#
_entry.id   925561bfab8aa6eb3c13bbaa6cf491fa
#
_cell.length_a   1.000
_cell.length_b   1.000
_cell.length_c   1.000
_cell.angle_alpha   90.00
_cell.angle_beta   90.00
_cell.angle_gamma   90.00
#
_symmetry.space_group_name_H-M   'P 1'
#
loop_
_entity.id
_entity.type
_entity.pdbx_description
1 polymer ?
#
loop_
_entity_poly.entity_id
_entity_poly.type
_entity_poly.pdbx_seq_one_letter_code
_entity_poly.pdbx_strand_id
1 'polypeptide(L)'
;KNVTVQFGGLFALSDLSFEIIGGEILGLIGPNGAGKTTVFNVLTGVYNATQGDVQFEGKSILKKRPYEIFAKGIARTFQNIRLFSNMTALENAMVARHCRTNTGVMGAIFKTPSQKREEAAIRAKALEALVFMNVDNYADTVAANLPYGSQRRLEIARALASEPKVLLLDEPAAGMNPAESTELMKDIARISKTGIDVLLVEHDMKVVT
;
A
#
# COMPACT_ATOMS: atom_id res chain seq x y z
N LYS A 1 8.99 18.23 -1.46
CA LYS A 1 10.02 19.26 -1.76
C LYS A 1 10.50 19.85 -0.44
N ASN A 2 11.81 19.76 -0.17
CA ASN A 2 12.49 20.32 1.02
C ASN A 2 11.89 19.88 2.35
N VAL A 3 11.50 18.58 2.44
CA VAL A 3 10.81 18.04 3.60
C VAL A 3 11.80 17.85 4.74
N THR A 4 11.53 18.49 5.87
CA THR A 4 12.25 18.33 7.13
C THR A 4 11.29 17.82 8.20
N VAL A 5 11.74 16.84 8.97
CA VAL A 5 11.01 16.30 10.13
C VAL A 5 11.93 16.31 11.33
N GLN A 6 11.49 16.97 12.39
CA GLN A 6 12.24 17.10 13.65
C GLN A 6 11.39 16.58 14.81
N PHE A 7 11.98 15.73 15.63
CA PHE A 7 11.42 15.27 16.90
C PHE A 7 12.28 15.77 18.07
N GLY A 8 11.77 16.77 18.80
CA GLY A 8 12.59 17.43 19.82
C GLY A 8 13.85 18.05 19.22
N GLY A 9 15.02 17.59 19.64
CA GLY A 9 16.33 18.04 19.11
C GLY A 9 16.88 17.22 17.94
N LEU A 10 16.18 16.12 17.54
CA LEU A 10 16.67 15.20 16.51
C LEU A 10 16.00 15.46 15.16
N PHE A 11 16.82 15.67 14.13
CA PHE A 11 16.34 15.69 12.75
C PHE A 11 16.25 14.26 12.21
N ALA A 12 15.01 13.80 11.95
CA ALA A 12 14.75 12.50 11.34
C ALA A 12 14.81 12.58 9.79
N LEU A 13 14.50 13.74 9.23
CA LEU A 13 14.69 14.10 7.82
C LEU A 13 15.18 15.54 7.75
N SER A 14 16.13 15.81 6.85
CA SER A 14 16.66 17.16 6.61
C SER A 14 16.63 17.45 5.12
N ASP A 15 15.83 18.44 4.72
CA ASP A 15 15.77 19.00 3.35
C ASP A 15 15.61 17.94 2.23
N LEU A 16 14.81 16.89 2.50
CA LEU A 16 14.60 15.81 1.54
C LEU A 16 13.69 16.26 0.40
N SER A 17 14.17 16.10 -0.83
CA SER A 17 13.41 16.34 -2.05
C SER A 17 13.55 15.17 -3.01
N PHE A 18 12.43 14.67 -3.53
CA PHE A 18 12.38 13.74 -4.64
C PHE A 18 11.03 13.84 -5.35
N GLU A 19 10.93 13.23 -6.51
CA GLU A 19 9.72 13.17 -7.33
C GLU A 19 9.57 11.76 -7.87
N ILE A 20 8.33 11.29 -8.00
CA ILE A 20 8.00 10.04 -8.67
C ILE A 20 7.22 10.41 -9.93
N ILE A 21 7.67 9.94 -11.07
CA ILE A 21 7.08 10.23 -12.39
C ILE A 21 6.37 8.96 -12.89
N GLY A 22 5.16 9.13 -13.39
CA GLY A 22 4.19 8.07 -13.67
C GLY A 22 4.73 6.75 -14.23
N GLY A 23 4.36 5.64 -13.58
CA GLY A 23 4.75 4.27 -13.96
C GLY A 23 6.17 3.88 -13.53
N GLU A 24 6.75 4.58 -12.58
CA GLU A 24 8.13 4.37 -12.11
C GLU A 24 8.17 3.53 -10.82
N ILE A 25 9.27 2.78 -10.65
CA ILE A 25 9.65 2.18 -9.37
C ILE A 25 10.81 3.00 -8.82
N LEU A 26 10.55 3.75 -7.75
CA LEU A 26 11.58 4.49 -7.04
C LEU A 26 12.03 3.72 -5.80
N GLY A 27 13.31 3.36 -5.72
CA GLY A 27 13.93 2.70 -4.56
C GLY A 27 14.45 3.70 -3.54
N LEU A 28 13.97 3.62 -2.30
CA LEU A 28 14.51 4.36 -1.17
C LEU A 28 15.46 3.44 -0.38
N ILE A 29 16.75 3.64 -0.56
CA ILE A 29 17.80 2.79 -0.01
C ILE A 29 18.58 3.55 1.06
N GLY A 30 19.00 2.85 2.12
CA GLY A 30 19.80 3.42 3.18
C GLY A 30 19.88 2.52 4.41
N PRO A 31 20.81 2.77 5.32
CA PRO A 31 20.95 1.99 6.54
C PRO A 31 19.72 2.13 7.47
N ASN A 32 19.64 1.27 8.49
CA ASN A 32 18.66 1.43 9.54
C ASN A 32 18.86 2.77 10.27
N GLY A 33 17.74 3.46 10.55
CA GLY A 33 17.80 4.79 11.14
C GLY A 33 17.98 5.96 10.15
N ALA A 34 18.16 5.70 8.84
CA ALA A 34 18.28 6.75 7.81
C ALA A 34 17.00 7.54 7.53
N GLY A 35 15.92 7.30 8.26
CA GLY A 35 14.66 8.05 8.09
C GLY A 35 13.68 7.47 7.06
N LYS A 36 13.94 6.30 6.45
CA LYS A 36 13.08 5.67 5.45
C LYS A 36 11.62 5.54 5.92
N THR A 37 11.42 4.98 7.11
CA THR A 37 10.08 4.86 7.72
C THR A 37 9.46 6.23 8.01
N THR A 38 10.26 7.25 8.35
CA THR A 38 9.79 8.61 8.55
C THR A 38 9.26 9.20 7.24
N VAL A 39 9.94 8.96 6.10
CA VAL A 39 9.43 9.34 4.77
C VAL A 39 8.04 8.73 4.54
N PHE A 40 7.89 7.42 4.72
CA PHE A 40 6.60 6.73 4.55
C PHE A 40 5.52 7.28 5.48
N ASN A 41 5.87 7.58 6.74
CA ASN A 41 4.93 8.14 7.70
C ASN A 41 4.48 9.55 7.32
N VAL A 42 5.35 10.36 6.71
CA VAL A 42 4.96 11.69 6.18
C VAL A 42 4.07 11.53 4.95
N LEU A 43 4.42 10.66 3.99
CA LEU A 43 3.64 10.43 2.78
C LEU A 43 2.24 9.88 3.07
N THR A 44 2.08 9.18 4.19
CA THR A 44 0.79 8.59 4.61
C THR A 44 0.05 9.40 5.68
N GLY A 45 0.56 10.59 6.05
CA GLY A 45 -0.11 11.49 7.00
C GLY A 45 -0.07 11.03 8.46
N VAL A 46 0.79 10.05 8.79
CA VAL A 46 1.05 9.64 10.18
C VAL A 46 1.89 10.69 10.91
N TYR A 47 2.85 11.29 10.21
CA TYR A 47 3.64 12.41 10.69
C TYR A 47 3.44 13.64 9.81
N ASN A 48 3.49 14.82 10.42
CA ASN A 48 3.54 16.08 9.69
C ASN A 48 5.00 16.49 9.48
N ALA A 49 5.30 17.06 8.32
CA ALA A 49 6.58 17.71 8.11
C ALA A 49 6.67 18.98 8.96
N THR A 50 7.85 19.25 9.50
CA THR A 50 8.17 20.49 10.22
C THR A 50 8.37 21.65 9.24
N GLN A 51 8.98 21.33 8.06
CA GLN A 51 9.19 22.27 6.96
C GLN A 51 9.03 21.54 5.62
N GLY A 52 8.87 22.31 4.54
CA GLY A 52 8.69 21.78 3.20
C GLY A 52 7.25 21.43 2.87
N ASP A 53 7.04 20.75 1.75
CA ASP A 53 5.72 20.32 1.28
C ASP A 53 5.76 18.95 0.62
N VAL A 54 4.65 18.21 0.73
CA VAL A 54 4.40 16.97 0.01
C VAL A 54 3.21 17.18 -0.90
N GLN A 55 3.44 17.02 -2.20
CA GLN A 55 2.42 17.21 -3.22
C GLN A 55 2.04 15.90 -3.88
N PHE A 56 0.75 15.68 -4.07
CA PHE A 56 0.19 14.60 -4.85
C PHE A 56 -0.78 15.18 -5.88
N GLU A 57 -0.54 14.89 -7.16
CA GLU A 57 -1.28 15.48 -8.30
C GLU A 57 -1.36 17.03 -8.20
N GLY A 58 -0.23 17.67 -7.90
CA GLY A 58 -0.12 19.13 -7.81
C GLY A 58 -0.79 19.76 -6.56
N LYS A 59 -1.34 18.96 -5.65
CA LYS A 59 -2.01 19.44 -4.43
C LYS A 59 -1.27 18.96 -3.19
N SER A 60 -1.06 19.85 -2.22
CA SER A 60 -0.47 19.46 -0.94
C SER A 60 -1.35 18.43 -0.23
N ILE A 61 -0.70 17.41 0.33
CA ILE A 61 -1.31 16.39 1.17
C ILE A 61 -0.89 16.51 2.64
N LEU A 62 -0.08 17.48 2.98
CA LEU A 62 0.27 17.76 4.38
C LEU A 62 -0.97 18.05 5.21
N LYS A 63 -0.92 17.65 6.48
CA LYS A 63 -2.03 17.80 7.47
C LYS A 63 -3.30 17.02 7.10
N LYS A 64 -3.31 16.23 6.03
CA LYS A 64 -4.42 15.31 5.75
C LYS A 64 -4.30 14.07 6.62
N ARG A 65 -5.45 13.53 7.00
CA ARG A 65 -5.52 12.29 7.77
C ARG A 65 -5.17 11.08 6.88
N PRO A 66 -4.64 9.98 7.43
CA PRO A 66 -4.25 8.80 6.64
C PRO A 66 -5.36 8.27 5.73
N TYR A 67 -6.61 8.23 6.18
CA TYR A 67 -7.72 7.76 5.37
C TYR A 67 -8.04 8.70 4.18
N GLU A 68 -7.81 10.01 4.32
CA GLU A 68 -7.99 10.98 3.23
C GLU A 68 -6.90 10.81 2.16
N ILE A 69 -5.67 10.51 2.59
CA ILE A 69 -4.55 10.22 1.70
C ILE A 69 -4.77 8.89 0.96
N PHE A 70 -5.21 7.86 1.68
CA PHE A 70 -5.59 6.58 1.10
C PHE A 70 -6.72 6.73 0.07
N ALA A 71 -7.76 7.48 0.38
CA ALA A 71 -8.87 7.76 -0.55
C ALA A 71 -8.42 8.54 -1.80
N LYS A 72 -7.33 9.30 -1.74
CA LYS A 72 -6.74 9.98 -2.91
C LYS A 72 -5.99 9.01 -3.84
N GLY A 73 -5.62 7.83 -3.37
CA GLY A 73 -4.94 6.81 -4.16
C GLY A 73 -3.50 6.53 -3.73
N ILE A 74 -3.11 6.87 -2.51
CA ILE A 74 -1.81 6.47 -1.95
C ILE A 74 -2.05 5.32 -0.98
N ALA A 75 -1.66 4.10 -1.36
CA ALA A 75 -1.75 2.92 -0.53
C ALA A 75 -0.37 2.52 0.02
N ARG A 76 -0.34 1.89 1.20
CA ARG A 76 0.89 1.43 1.84
C ARG A 76 0.73 0.02 2.38
N THR A 77 1.78 -0.80 2.24
CA THR A 77 2.01 -1.99 3.05
C THR A 77 2.91 -1.65 4.24
N PHE A 78 3.04 -2.57 5.18
CA PHE A 78 3.88 -2.37 6.37
C PHE A 78 4.97 -3.44 6.42
N GLN A 79 6.09 -3.14 7.09
CA GLN A 79 7.17 -4.10 7.31
C GLN A 79 6.65 -5.38 7.98
N ASN A 80 5.86 -5.26 9.03
CA ASN A 80 5.14 -6.38 9.61
C ASN A 80 3.78 -6.54 8.92
N ILE A 81 3.47 -7.75 8.47
CA ILE A 81 2.18 -8.07 7.82
C ILE A 81 1.02 -7.67 8.72
N ARG A 82 0.12 -6.85 8.18
CA ARG A 82 -1.08 -6.36 8.88
C ARG A 82 -2.35 -6.82 8.17
N LEU A 83 -2.61 -8.12 8.23
CA LEU A 83 -3.85 -8.69 7.74
C LEU A 83 -4.89 -8.80 8.87
N PHE A 84 -6.16 -8.81 8.50
CA PHE A 84 -7.24 -9.23 9.37
C PHE A 84 -7.19 -10.75 9.48
N SER A 85 -6.52 -11.25 10.49
CA SER A 85 -6.14 -12.66 10.65
C SER A 85 -7.31 -13.63 10.61
N ASN A 86 -8.49 -13.23 11.10
CA ASN A 86 -9.71 -14.04 11.18
C ASN A 86 -10.62 -13.89 9.93
N MET A 87 -10.24 -13.07 8.97
CA MET A 87 -10.95 -12.92 7.70
C MET A 87 -10.29 -13.77 6.62
N THR A 88 -11.06 -14.16 5.62
CA THR A 88 -10.54 -14.84 4.44
C THR A 88 -9.66 -13.89 3.60
N ALA A 89 -8.90 -14.43 2.67
CA ALA A 89 -8.09 -13.62 1.75
C ALA A 89 -8.96 -12.66 0.95
N LEU A 90 -10.10 -13.13 0.45
CA LEU A 90 -11.04 -12.30 -0.30
C LEU A 90 -11.63 -11.18 0.56
N GLU A 91 -12.07 -11.48 1.78
CA GLU A 91 -12.60 -10.46 2.71
C GLU A 91 -11.53 -9.41 3.05
N ASN A 92 -10.27 -9.81 3.26
CA ASN A 92 -9.15 -8.88 3.44
C ASN A 92 -9.02 -7.90 2.26
N ALA A 93 -9.07 -8.40 1.04
CA ALA A 93 -8.99 -7.56 -0.16
C ALA A 93 -10.22 -6.65 -0.30
N MET A 94 -11.43 -7.14 0.00
CA MET A 94 -12.68 -6.38 -0.05
C MET A 94 -12.69 -5.20 0.92
N VAL A 95 -12.09 -5.31 2.11
CA VAL A 95 -12.01 -4.21 3.09
C VAL A 95 -11.39 -2.96 2.48
N ALA A 96 -10.35 -3.09 1.65
CA ALA A 96 -9.70 -1.94 1.03
C ALA A 96 -10.59 -1.20 0.01
N ARG A 97 -11.59 -1.87 -0.56
CA ARG A 97 -12.55 -1.27 -1.50
C ARG A 97 -13.56 -0.35 -0.84
N HIS A 98 -13.82 -0.52 0.45
CA HIS A 98 -14.80 0.33 1.16
C HIS A 98 -14.46 1.82 1.12
N CYS A 99 -13.19 2.20 0.94
CA CYS A 99 -12.82 3.60 0.73
C CYS A 99 -13.34 4.20 -0.59
N ARG A 100 -13.77 3.35 -1.54
CA ARG A 100 -14.31 3.74 -2.86
C ARG A 100 -15.83 3.65 -2.93
N THR A 101 -16.50 3.24 -1.85
CA THR A 101 -17.95 3.09 -1.82
C THR A 101 -18.61 4.37 -1.35
N ASN A 102 -19.79 4.66 -1.94
CA ASN A 102 -20.60 5.81 -1.59
C ASN A 102 -21.81 5.42 -0.70
N THR A 103 -21.94 4.14 -0.35
CA THR A 103 -23.10 3.66 0.39
C THR A 103 -23.00 4.08 1.85
N GLY A 104 -23.81 5.05 2.24
CA GLY A 104 -23.93 5.48 3.64
C GLY A 104 -24.58 4.39 4.51
N VAL A 105 -24.49 4.56 5.83
CA VAL A 105 -25.02 3.64 6.86
C VAL A 105 -26.49 3.25 6.60
N MET A 106 -27.30 4.14 6.05
CA MET A 106 -28.70 3.88 5.70
C MET A 106 -28.87 2.86 4.58
N GLY A 107 -27.96 2.82 3.59
CA GLY A 107 -27.96 1.82 2.53
C GLY A 107 -27.66 0.41 3.04
N ALA A 108 -26.75 0.29 4.01
CA ALA A 108 -26.35 -0.98 4.61
C ALA A 108 -27.50 -1.71 5.33
N ILE A 109 -28.49 -0.97 5.85
CA ILE A 109 -29.64 -1.53 6.59
C ILE A 109 -30.69 -2.12 5.65
N PHE A 110 -30.90 -1.53 4.47
CA PHE A 110 -32.04 -1.88 3.59
C PHE A 110 -31.76 -2.90 2.47
N LYS A 111 -30.51 -3.42 2.35
CA LYS A 111 -30.09 -4.42 1.32
C LYS A 111 -30.68 -4.16 -0.07
N THR A 112 -30.59 -2.92 -0.53
CA THR A 112 -31.19 -2.49 -1.82
C THR A 112 -30.52 -3.20 -3.02
N PRO A 113 -31.19 -3.31 -4.18
CA PRO A 113 -30.58 -3.84 -5.41
C PRO A 113 -29.31 -3.12 -5.83
N SER A 114 -29.21 -1.82 -5.55
CA SER A 114 -28.00 -1.00 -5.74
C SER A 114 -26.84 -1.51 -4.89
N GLN A 115 -27.10 -1.81 -3.63
CA GLN A 115 -26.08 -2.32 -2.70
C GLN A 115 -25.55 -3.70 -3.10
N LYS A 116 -26.44 -4.61 -3.56
CA LYS A 116 -26.03 -5.92 -4.07
C LYS A 116 -25.10 -5.79 -5.29
N ARG A 117 -25.37 -4.82 -6.18
CA ARG A 117 -24.50 -4.53 -7.33
C ARG A 117 -23.13 -3.96 -6.88
N GLU A 118 -23.13 -3.05 -5.91
CA GLU A 118 -21.92 -2.48 -5.36
C GLU A 118 -21.06 -3.55 -4.66
N GLU A 119 -21.68 -4.41 -3.85
CA GLU A 119 -20.99 -5.53 -3.18
C GLU A 119 -20.42 -6.53 -4.21
N ALA A 120 -21.16 -6.86 -5.26
CA ALA A 120 -20.67 -7.70 -6.34
C ALA A 120 -19.47 -7.05 -7.07
N ALA A 121 -19.49 -5.74 -7.30
CA ALA A 121 -18.39 -5.00 -7.90
C ALA A 121 -17.16 -4.96 -6.98
N ILE A 122 -17.35 -4.77 -5.66
CA ILE A 122 -16.27 -4.85 -4.66
C ILE A 122 -15.62 -6.24 -4.69
N ARG A 123 -16.44 -7.29 -4.65
CA ARG A 123 -15.98 -8.69 -4.69
C ARG A 123 -15.19 -8.98 -5.98
N ALA A 124 -15.70 -8.56 -7.14
CA ALA A 124 -15.03 -8.76 -8.41
C ALA A 124 -13.65 -8.10 -8.44
N LYS A 125 -13.56 -6.84 -8.01
CA LYS A 125 -12.29 -6.10 -7.96
C LYS A 125 -11.31 -6.67 -6.93
N ALA A 126 -11.80 -7.12 -5.79
CA ALA A 126 -10.98 -7.83 -4.81
C ALA A 126 -10.40 -9.13 -5.40
N LEU A 127 -11.23 -9.90 -6.11
CA LEU A 127 -10.78 -11.13 -6.77
C LEU A 127 -9.76 -10.85 -7.88
N GLU A 128 -9.97 -9.80 -8.72
CA GLU A 128 -8.99 -9.35 -9.72
C GLU A 128 -7.61 -9.08 -9.07
N ALA A 129 -7.58 -8.42 -7.90
CA ALA A 129 -6.35 -8.15 -7.19
C ALA A 129 -5.69 -9.43 -6.63
N LEU A 130 -6.48 -10.39 -6.14
CA LEU A 130 -5.97 -11.69 -5.71
C LEU A 130 -5.35 -12.47 -6.87
N VAL A 131 -6.04 -12.52 -8.02
CA VAL A 131 -5.55 -13.16 -9.27
C VAL A 131 -4.24 -12.50 -9.72
N PHE A 132 -4.20 -11.16 -9.71
CA PHE A 132 -3.00 -10.41 -10.09
C PHE A 132 -1.79 -10.80 -9.25
N MET A 133 -1.98 -11.04 -7.95
CA MET A 133 -0.91 -11.41 -7.01
C MET A 133 -0.75 -12.94 -6.86
N ASN A 134 -1.42 -13.76 -7.68
CA ASN A 134 -1.36 -15.23 -7.67
C ASN A 134 -1.73 -15.84 -6.28
N VAL A 135 -2.75 -15.31 -5.62
CA VAL A 135 -3.28 -15.80 -4.33
C VAL A 135 -4.79 -16.05 -4.36
N ASP A 136 -5.40 -16.09 -5.53
CA ASP A 136 -6.82 -16.37 -5.74
C ASP A 136 -7.24 -17.78 -5.32
N ASN A 137 -6.33 -18.74 -5.42
CA ASN A 137 -6.53 -20.11 -4.91
C ASN A 137 -6.75 -20.15 -3.37
N TYR A 138 -6.39 -19.09 -2.66
CA TYR A 138 -6.64 -18.93 -1.23
C TYR A 138 -7.82 -18.02 -0.91
N ALA A 139 -8.64 -17.63 -1.88
CA ALA A 139 -9.71 -16.63 -1.71
C ALA A 139 -10.60 -16.90 -0.49
N ASP A 140 -10.99 -18.15 -0.28
CA ASP A 140 -11.85 -18.57 0.83
C ASP A 140 -11.07 -19.07 2.07
N THR A 141 -9.72 -19.00 2.04
CA THR A 141 -8.89 -19.41 3.16
C THR A 141 -8.69 -18.26 4.14
N VAL A 142 -8.80 -18.53 5.43
CA VAL A 142 -8.54 -17.56 6.51
C VAL A 142 -7.08 -17.11 6.44
N ALA A 143 -6.84 -15.80 6.48
CA ALA A 143 -5.53 -15.19 6.23
C ALA A 143 -4.43 -15.71 7.18
N ALA A 144 -4.76 -16.02 8.43
CA ALA A 144 -3.81 -16.61 9.38
C ALA A 144 -3.27 -17.98 8.95
N ASN A 145 -4.00 -18.71 8.10
CA ASN A 145 -3.64 -20.06 7.66
C ASN A 145 -2.84 -20.07 6.34
N LEU A 146 -2.59 -18.91 5.74
CA LEU A 146 -1.80 -18.82 4.52
C LEU A 146 -0.29 -18.99 4.84
N PRO A 147 0.48 -19.58 3.90
CA PRO A 147 1.94 -19.49 3.93
C PRO A 147 2.41 -18.04 3.99
N TYR A 148 3.55 -17.78 4.63
CA TYR A 148 4.07 -16.41 4.84
C TYR A 148 4.18 -15.60 3.53
N GLY A 149 4.75 -16.18 2.48
CA GLY A 149 4.86 -15.52 1.18
C GLY A 149 3.49 -15.17 0.57
N SER A 150 2.47 -16.04 0.78
CA SER A 150 1.09 -15.77 0.34
C SER A 150 0.42 -14.68 1.19
N GLN A 151 0.72 -14.61 2.49
CA GLN A 151 0.25 -13.50 3.33
C GLN A 151 0.82 -12.15 2.86
N ARG A 152 2.10 -12.11 2.48
CA ARG A 152 2.73 -10.92 1.94
C ARG A 152 2.10 -10.48 0.62
N ARG A 153 1.87 -11.43 -0.29
CA ARG A 153 1.16 -11.18 -1.56
C ARG A 153 -0.28 -10.72 -1.33
N LEU A 154 -0.97 -11.30 -0.35
CA LEU A 154 -2.31 -10.86 0.04
C LEU A 154 -2.33 -9.42 0.57
N GLU A 155 -1.33 -9.01 1.35
CA GLU A 155 -1.22 -7.62 1.82
C GLU A 155 -1.10 -6.64 0.65
N ILE A 156 -0.29 -6.98 -0.37
CA ILE A 156 -0.17 -6.19 -1.60
C ILE A 156 -1.49 -6.25 -2.41
N ALA A 157 -2.11 -7.42 -2.56
CA ALA A 157 -3.39 -7.57 -3.24
C ALA A 157 -4.48 -6.69 -2.58
N ARG A 158 -4.52 -6.65 -1.26
CA ARG A 158 -5.41 -5.76 -0.52
C ARG A 158 -5.15 -4.29 -0.86
N ALA A 159 -3.89 -3.87 -0.92
CA ALA A 159 -3.56 -2.50 -1.32
C ALA A 159 -3.99 -2.22 -2.78
N LEU A 160 -3.74 -3.15 -3.71
CA LEU A 160 -4.14 -3.04 -5.12
C LEU A 160 -5.66 -2.99 -5.31
N ALA A 161 -6.43 -3.71 -4.50
CA ALA A 161 -7.89 -3.69 -4.53
C ALA A 161 -8.47 -2.28 -4.31
N SER A 162 -7.75 -1.36 -3.66
CA SER A 162 -8.14 0.04 -3.55
C SER A 162 -7.93 0.85 -4.83
N GLU A 163 -7.38 0.25 -5.90
CA GLU A 163 -6.99 0.91 -7.15
C GLU A 163 -6.11 2.15 -6.88
N PRO A 164 -4.94 1.95 -6.26
CA PRO A 164 -4.05 3.06 -5.92
C PRO A 164 -3.39 3.63 -7.17
N LYS A 165 -3.00 4.91 -7.10
CA LYS A 165 -2.10 5.55 -8.07
C LYS A 165 -0.64 5.42 -7.65
N VAL A 166 -0.40 5.40 -6.33
CA VAL A 166 0.92 5.22 -5.72
C VAL A 166 0.84 4.11 -4.69
N LEU A 167 1.76 3.15 -4.78
CA LEU A 167 1.91 2.04 -3.84
C LEU A 167 3.25 2.18 -3.10
N LEU A 168 3.17 2.29 -1.78
CA LEU A 168 4.31 2.37 -0.90
C LEU A 168 4.58 0.98 -0.29
N LEU A 169 5.74 0.39 -0.59
CA LEU A 169 6.13 -0.95 -0.14
C LEU A 169 7.31 -0.86 0.83
N ASP A 170 7.09 -1.24 2.07
CA ASP A 170 8.07 -1.17 3.16
C ASP A 170 8.68 -2.56 3.39
N GLU A 171 9.89 -2.78 2.86
CA GLU A 171 10.63 -4.05 2.91
C GLU A 171 9.76 -5.26 2.53
N PRO A 172 9.15 -5.28 1.32
CA PRO A 172 8.16 -6.30 0.98
C PRO A 172 8.74 -7.72 0.90
N ALA A 173 10.03 -7.87 0.65
CA ALA A 173 10.71 -9.17 0.57
C ALA A 173 11.24 -9.66 1.93
N ALA A 174 11.10 -8.90 3.02
CA ALA A 174 11.61 -9.27 4.33
C ALA A 174 11.03 -10.60 4.82
N GLY A 175 11.92 -11.53 5.23
CA GLY A 175 11.53 -12.85 5.76
C GLY A 175 11.15 -13.88 4.69
N MET A 176 11.22 -13.56 3.41
CA MET A 176 11.00 -14.49 2.31
C MET A 176 12.31 -15.20 1.92
N ASN A 177 12.20 -16.39 1.34
CA ASN A 177 13.37 -17.05 0.75
C ASN A 177 13.74 -16.36 -0.59
N PRO A 178 14.97 -16.59 -1.12
CA PRO A 178 15.44 -15.91 -2.34
C PRO A 178 14.55 -16.13 -3.58
N ALA A 179 13.96 -17.32 -3.72
CA ALA A 179 13.07 -17.60 -4.85
C ALA A 179 11.74 -16.84 -4.73
N GLU A 180 11.14 -16.84 -3.54
CA GLU A 180 9.92 -16.07 -3.25
C GLU A 180 10.15 -14.57 -3.42
N SER A 181 11.30 -14.04 -2.95
CA SER A 181 11.67 -12.64 -3.12
C SER A 181 11.78 -12.26 -4.60
N THR A 182 12.45 -13.10 -5.40
CA THR A 182 12.57 -12.86 -6.84
C THR A 182 11.21 -12.83 -7.54
N GLU A 183 10.32 -13.76 -7.21
CA GLU A 183 8.96 -13.76 -7.77
C GLU A 183 8.14 -12.55 -7.33
N LEU A 184 8.26 -12.15 -6.06
CA LEU A 184 7.58 -10.95 -5.57
C LEU A 184 8.07 -9.69 -6.30
N MET A 185 9.37 -9.57 -6.58
CA MET A 185 9.91 -8.43 -7.33
C MET A 185 9.41 -8.39 -8.77
N LYS A 186 9.22 -9.56 -9.42
CA LYS A 186 8.56 -9.63 -10.72
C LYS A 186 7.10 -9.16 -10.65
N ASP A 187 6.38 -9.55 -9.59
CA ASP A 187 5.00 -9.08 -9.37
C ASP A 187 4.97 -7.55 -9.18
N ILE A 188 5.91 -6.98 -8.40
CA ILE A 188 6.03 -5.52 -8.21
C ILE A 188 6.34 -4.81 -9.54
N ALA A 189 7.24 -5.36 -10.36
CA ALA A 189 7.52 -4.84 -11.69
C ALA A 189 6.28 -4.89 -12.63
N ARG A 190 5.44 -5.93 -12.48
CA ARG A 190 4.16 -6.00 -13.20
C ARG A 190 3.19 -4.92 -12.73
N ILE A 191 3.13 -4.63 -11.41
CA ILE A 191 2.30 -3.55 -10.86
C ILE A 191 2.67 -2.21 -11.50
N SER A 192 3.95 -1.85 -11.53
CA SER A 192 4.41 -0.59 -12.14
C SER A 192 4.01 -0.48 -13.62
N LYS A 193 4.09 -1.59 -14.38
CA LYS A 193 3.66 -1.63 -15.79
C LYS A 193 2.17 -1.38 -16.00
N THR A 194 1.34 -1.46 -14.98
CA THR A 194 -0.08 -1.07 -15.05
C THR A 194 -0.29 0.44 -14.92
N GLY A 195 0.78 1.23 -14.72
CA GLY A 195 0.73 2.68 -14.53
C GLY A 195 0.62 3.09 -13.06
N ILE A 196 0.79 2.16 -12.12
CA ILE A 196 0.86 2.47 -10.69
C ILE A 196 2.31 2.82 -10.34
N ASP A 197 2.52 3.98 -9.74
CA ASP A 197 3.83 4.37 -9.22
C ASP A 197 4.16 3.55 -7.97
N VAL A 198 5.40 3.08 -7.86
CA VAL A 198 5.83 2.30 -6.70
C VAL A 198 6.98 3.00 -6.00
N LEU A 199 6.83 3.28 -4.70
CA LEU A 199 7.94 3.65 -3.82
C LEU A 199 8.30 2.44 -2.96
N LEU A 200 9.50 1.92 -3.17
CA LEU A 200 10.01 0.71 -2.53
C LEU A 200 11.10 1.07 -1.52
N VAL A 201 10.96 0.64 -0.29
CA VAL A 201 12.06 0.62 0.68
C VAL A 201 12.67 -0.75 0.70
N GLU A 202 13.96 -0.84 0.44
CA GLU A 202 14.76 -2.05 0.59
C GLU A 202 16.15 -1.72 1.14
N HIS A 203 16.76 -2.69 1.80
CA HIS A 203 18.12 -2.58 2.30
C HIS A 203 19.10 -3.50 1.56
N ASP A 204 18.61 -4.44 0.76
CA ASP A 204 19.43 -5.30 -0.10
C ASP A 204 19.33 -4.85 -1.57
N MET A 205 20.45 -4.33 -2.09
CA MET A 205 20.56 -3.88 -3.49
C MET A 205 20.32 -5.00 -4.50
N LYS A 206 20.55 -6.26 -4.13
CA LYS A 206 20.35 -7.42 -5.01
C LYS A 206 18.88 -7.70 -5.32
N VAL A 207 17.99 -7.13 -4.54
CA VAL A 207 16.53 -7.29 -4.71
C VAL A 207 15.97 -6.27 -5.70
N VAL A 208 16.69 -5.15 -5.94
CA VAL A 208 16.20 -4.02 -6.75
C VAL A 208 16.81 -4.00 -8.17
N THR A 209 17.91 -4.72 -8.40
CA THR A 209 18.57 -4.87 -9.71
C THR A 209 18.17 -6.15 -10.39
#